data_bee9b4d4ffcf440e41f4b315c717d5da
#
_entry.id   bee9b4d4ffcf440e41f4b315c717d5da
#
_cell.length_a   1.000
_cell.length_b   1.000
_cell.length_c   1.000
_cell.angle_alpha   90.00
_cell.angle_beta   90.00
_cell.angle_gamma   90.00
#
_symmetry.space_group_name_H-M   'P 1'
#
loop_
_entity.id
_entity.type
_entity.pdbx_description
1 polymer ?
#
loop_
_entity_poly.entity_id
_entity_poly.type
_entity_poly.pdbx_seq_one_letter_code
_entity_poly.pdbx_strand_id
1 'polypeptide(L)'
;MRARLSTERTFVSFFANYLNIALIAIALVSGVLLAWPTITRRGHGLSAADATQLINRRNAVVLDLRTTEQYGQGHLPQARNYPFEELTAKASQISKNKSTPLLLVCQNGQRARKAEQVLTEAGYAEVYSLQGGLDAWQTAGMPVVK
;
A
#
# COMPACT_ATOMS: atom_id res chain seq x y z
N MET A 1 -5.22 -11.90 66.27
CA MET A 1 -4.73 -10.74 65.47
C MET A 1 -3.98 -11.11 64.20
N ARG A 2 -3.92 -12.39 63.79
CA ARG A 2 -3.18 -12.84 62.59
C ARG A 2 -4.04 -13.13 61.33
N ALA A 3 -5.37 -13.07 61.43
CA ALA A 3 -6.25 -13.43 60.30
C ALA A 3 -6.59 -12.22 59.37
N ARG A 4 -6.35 -11.01 59.78
CA ARG A 4 -6.64 -9.80 58.93
C ARG A 4 -5.57 -9.50 57.88
N LEU A 5 -4.34 -9.95 58.09
CA LEU A 5 -3.22 -9.62 57.17
C LEU A 5 -3.16 -10.54 55.91
N SER A 6 -3.83 -11.67 55.93
CA SER A 6 -3.82 -12.58 54.75
C SER A 6 -4.83 -12.18 53.68
N THR A 7 -5.95 -11.55 54.08
CA THR A 7 -7.02 -11.14 53.16
C THR A 7 -6.59 -9.92 52.34
N GLU A 8 -5.87 -9.01 52.94
CA GLU A 8 -5.37 -7.77 52.27
C GLU A 8 -4.36 -8.12 51.13
N ARG A 9 -3.48 -9.10 51.36
CA ARG A 9 -2.49 -9.49 50.36
C ARG A 9 -3.11 -10.18 49.12
N THR A 10 -4.19 -10.92 49.33
CA THR A 10 -4.92 -11.61 48.26
C THR A 10 -5.70 -10.62 47.40
N PHE A 11 -6.30 -9.58 48.03
CA PHE A 11 -7.00 -8.54 47.31
C PHE A 11 -6.06 -7.69 46.46
N VAL A 12 -4.91 -7.29 47.00
CA VAL A 12 -3.92 -6.48 46.27
C VAL A 12 -3.34 -7.23 45.09
N SER A 13 -3.03 -8.53 45.23
CA SER A 13 -2.54 -9.36 44.16
C SER A 13 -3.59 -9.58 43.07
N PHE A 14 -4.85 -9.69 43.45
CA PHE A 14 -5.97 -9.83 42.50
C PHE A 14 -6.12 -8.55 41.66
N PHE A 15 -6.14 -7.39 42.27
CA PHE A 15 -6.18 -6.10 41.55
C PHE A 15 -4.93 -5.83 40.72
N ALA A 16 -3.74 -6.20 41.22
CA ALA A 16 -2.50 -6.09 40.44
C ALA A 16 -2.53 -6.94 39.18
N ASN A 17 -3.09 -8.15 39.24
CA ASN A 17 -3.24 -9.02 38.07
C ASN A 17 -4.25 -8.47 37.06
N TYR A 18 -5.41 -7.94 37.50
CA TYR A 18 -6.40 -7.32 36.61
C TYR A 18 -5.86 -6.02 36.02
N LEU A 19 -5.13 -5.22 36.78
CA LEU A 19 -4.50 -4.00 36.28
C LEU A 19 -3.47 -4.32 35.19
N ASN A 20 -2.65 -5.34 35.43
CA ASN A 20 -1.67 -5.80 34.44
C ASN A 20 -2.33 -6.33 33.16
N ILE A 21 -3.40 -7.13 33.30
CA ILE A 21 -4.17 -7.62 32.15
C ILE A 21 -4.81 -6.46 31.41
N ALA A 22 -5.36 -5.45 32.09
CA ALA A 22 -5.93 -4.27 31.47
C ALA A 22 -4.86 -3.46 30.72
N LEU A 23 -3.68 -3.28 31.31
CA LEU A 23 -2.56 -2.59 30.64
C LEU A 23 -2.06 -3.33 29.41
N ILE A 24 -1.96 -4.66 29.48
CA ILE A 24 -1.59 -5.51 28.33
C ILE A 24 -2.66 -5.39 27.23
N ALA A 25 -3.95 -5.44 27.59
CA ALA A 25 -5.04 -5.30 26.64
C ALA A 25 -5.02 -3.92 25.94
N ILE A 26 -4.80 -2.85 26.72
CA ILE A 26 -4.66 -1.49 26.17
C ILE A 26 -3.46 -1.39 25.23
N ALA A 27 -2.32 -1.97 25.60
CA ALA A 27 -1.12 -1.97 24.77
C ALA A 27 -1.33 -2.74 23.45
N LEU A 28 -2.00 -3.89 23.49
CA LEU A 28 -2.35 -4.67 22.31
C LEU A 28 -3.32 -3.94 21.40
N VAL A 29 -4.39 -3.34 21.96
CA VAL A 29 -5.37 -2.54 21.21
C VAL A 29 -4.70 -1.33 20.58
N SER A 30 -3.86 -0.61 21.34
CA SER A 30 -3.11 0.53 20.82
C SER A 30 -2.14 0.12 19.73
N GLY A 31 -1.44 -1.00 19.89
CA GLY A 31 -0.54 -1.56 18.86
C GLY A 31 -1.29 -1.90 17.57
N VAL A 32 -2.45 -2.55 17.69
CA VAL A 32 -3.33 -2.87 16.55
C VAL A 32 -3.83 -1.59 15.88
N LEU A 33 -4.31 -0.60 16.64
CA LEU A 33 -4.80 0.67 16.09
C LEU A 33 -3.69 1.47 15.39
N LEU A 34 -2.47 1.44 15.88
CA LEU A 34 -1.31 2.09 15.26
C LEU A 34 -0.82 1.34 14.01
N ALA A 35 -0.89 0.01 14.02
CA ALA A 35 -0.49 -0.82 12.87
C ALA A 35 -1.60 -0.92 11.80
N TRP A 36 -2.87 -0.69 12.17
CA TRP A 36 -4.02 -0.81 11.27
C TRP A 36 -3.87 -0.01 9.97
N PRO A 37 -3.50 1.28 9.99
CA PRO A 37 -3.34 2.06 8.76
C PRO A 37 -2.18 1.57 7.87
N THR A 38 -1.17 0.93 8.43
CA THR A 38 -0.05 0.39 7.63
C THR A 38 -0.43 -0.92 6.95
N ILE A 39 -1.31 -1.71 7.57
CA ILE A 39 -1.79 -2.99 7.04
C ILE A 39 -2.90 -2.75 5.99
N THR A 40 -3.80 -1.79 6.24
CA THR A 40 -4.92 -1.49 5.34
C THR A 40 -4.53 -0.63 4.14
N ARG A 41 -3.42 0.09 4.19
CA ARG A 41 -2.88 0.86 3.04
C ARG A 41 -2.28 0.00 1.94
N ARG A 42 -2.10 -1.30 2.16
CA ARG A 42 -1.75 -2.26 1.10
C ARG A 42 -2.97 -2.48 0.20
N GLY A 43 -3.02 -1.76 -0.94
CA GLY A 43 -4.06 -1.95 -1.95
C GLY A 43 -5.05 -0.80 -2.11
N HIS A 44 -4.79 0.39 -1.58
CA HIS A 44 -5.55 1.59 -1.91
C HIS A 44 -4.83 2.35 -3.02
N GLY A 45 -5.54 2.61 -4.11
CA GLY A 45 -5.01 3.41 -5.20
C GLY A 45 -4.58 4.79 -4.70
N LEU A 46 -3.46 5.29 -5.22
CA LEU A 46 -2.96 6.64 -4.93
C LEU A 46 -3.76 7.68 -5.72
N SER A 47 -4.02 8.82 -5.10
CA SER A 47 -4.51 9.98 -5.84
C SER A 47 -3.44 10.51 -6.82
N ALA A 48 -3.83 11.33 -7.80
CA ALA A 48 -2.88 11.92 -8.75
C ALA A 48 -1.79 12.75 -8.03
N ALA A 49 -2.15 13.45 -6.95
CA ALA A 49 -1.20 14.22 -6.14
C ALA A 49 -0.20 13.33 -5.41
N ASP A 50 -0.67 12.25 -4.75
CA ASP A 50 0.19 11.32 -4.03
C ASP A 50 1.10 10.54 -5.00
N ALA A 51 0.55 10.15 -6.16
CA ALA A 51 1.30 9.51 -7.24
C ALA A 51 2.44 10.40 -7.75
N THR A 52 2.18 11.71 -7.95
CA THR A 52 3.20 12.68 -8.33
C THR A 52 4.30 12.79 -7.27
N GLN A 53 3.93 12.82 -5.99
CA GLN A 53 4.92 12.83 -4.91
C GLN A 53 5.76 11.54 -4.89
N LEU A 54 5.13 10.38 -5.11
CA LEU A 54 5.82 9.10 -5.16
C LEU A 54 6.85 9.08 -6.31
N ILE A 55 6.45 9.54 -7.50
CA ILE A 55 7.34 9.65 -8.67
C ILE A 55 8.52 10.57 -8.37
N ASN A 56 8.25 11.80 -7.89
CA ASN A 56 9.26 12.83 -7.75
C ASN A 56 10.20 12.62 -6.57
N ARG A 57 9.70 12.10 -5.44
CA ARG A 57 10.50 11.97 -4.20
C ARG A 57 11.14 10.61 -4.05
N ARG A 58 10.54 9.57 -4.61
CA ARG A 58 10.97 8.18 -4.40
C ARG A 58 11.42 7.49 -5.69
N ASN A 59 11.48 8.23 -6.81
CA ASN A 59 11.86 7.70 -8.13
C ASN A 59 11.07 6.44 -8.49
N ALA A 60 9.77 6.44 -8.26
CA ALA A 60 8.91 5.31 -8.59
C ALA A 60 8.91 5.04 -10.10
N VAL A 61 8.96 3.78 -10.46
CA VAL A 61 8.82 3.35 -11.85
C VAL A 61 7.34 3.32 -12.21
N VAL A 62 6.95 4.09 -13.23
CA VAL A 62 5.57 4.16 -13.72
C VAL A 62 5.38 3.11 -14.81
N LEU A 63 4.38 2.25 -14.65
CA LEU A 63 4.02 1.20 -15.58
C LEU A 63 2.62 1.45 -16.13
N ASP A 64 2.51 1.66 -17.43
CA ASP A 64 1.24 1.77 -18.14
C ASP A 64 0.82 0.38 -18.65
N LEU A 65 -0.29 -0.12 -18.11
CA LEU A 65 -0.82 -1.46 -18.36
C LEU A 65 -1.79 -1.50 -19.55
N ARG A 66 -1.93 -0.40 -20.28
CA ARG A 66 -2.77 -0.31 -21.47
C ARG A 66 -2.10 -0.92 -22.67
N THR A 67 -2.86 -1.10 -23.75
CA THR A 67 -2.31 -1.56 -25.02
C THR A 67 -1.31 -0.54 -25.58
N THR A 68 -0.44 -0.99 -26.47
CA THR A 68 0.56 -0.13 -27.10
C THR A 68 -0.09 1.02 -27.89
N GLU A 69 -1.23 0.77 -28.53
CA GLU A 69 -1.99 1.79 -29.26
C GLU A 69 -2.54 2.86 -28.29
N GLN A 70 -3.11 2.46 -27.17
CA GLN A 70 -3.62 3.38 -26.16
C GLN A 70 -2.49 4.19 -25.50
N TYR A 71 -1.35 3.54 -25.25
CA TYR A 71 -0.16 4.21 -24.73
C TYR A 71 0.35 5.28 -25.69
N GLY A 72 0.39 5.01 -27.01
CA GLY A 72 0.80 5.94 -28.04
C GLY A 72 -0.13 7.14 -28.21
N GLN A 73 -1.39 7.05 -27.80
CA GLN A 73 -2.33 8.18 -27.82
C GLN A 73 -2.07 9.22 -26.72
N GLY A 74 -1.40 8.80 -25.65
CA GLY A 74 -1.00 9.63 -24.54
C GLY A 74 -0.83 8.84 -23.26
N HIS A 75 0.22 9.12 -22.49
CA HIS A 75 0.59 8.40 -21.28
C HIS A 75 1.20 9.35 -20.22
N LEU A 76 1.36 8.89 -18.98
CA LEU A 76 2.03 9.67 -17.95
C LEU A 76 3.50 9.89 -18.32
N PRO A 77 4.08 11.05 -17.97
CA PRO A 77 5.51 11.26 -18.15
C PRO A 77 6.33 10.15 -17.50
N GLN A 78 7.38 9.70 -18.18
CA GLN A 78 8.29 8.63 -17.74
C GLN A 78 7.64 7.23 -17.62
N ALA A 79 6.36 7.07 -17.98
CA ALA A 79 5.71 5.77 -17.98
C ALA A 79 6.36 4.81 -19.01
N ARG A 80 6.46 3.54 -18.63
CA ARG A 80 6.89 2.44 -19.50
C ARG A 80 5.66 1.60 -19.82
N ASN A 81 5.48 1.27 -21.09
CA ASN A 81 4.36 0.42 -21.50
C ASN A 81 4.66 -1.07 -21.18
N TYR A 82 3.79 -1.65 -20.37
CA TYR A 82 3.77 -3.07 -20.04
C TYR A 82 2.32 -3.55 -20.09
N PRO A 83 1.81 -3.97 -21.25
CA PRO A 83 0.44 -4.45 -21.37
C PRO A 83 0.10 -5.49 -20.33
N PHE A 84 -1.10 -5.40 -19.75
CA PHE A 84 -1.53 -6.25 -18.63
C PHE A 84 -1.39 -7.75 -18.94
N GLU A 85 -1.65 -8.15 -20.16
CA GLU A 85 -1.56 -9.52 -20.65
C GLU A 85 -0.13 -10.08 -20.58
N GLU A 86 0.87 -9.22 -20.75
CA GLU A 86 2.30 -9.59 -20.73
C GLU A 86 2.93 -9.46 -19.34
N LEU A 87 2.22 -8.83 -18.41
CA LEU A 87 2.77 -8.45 -17.11
C LEU A 87 3.28 -9.65 -16.32
N THR A 88 2.50 -10.74 -16.29
CA THR A 88 2.87 -11.97 -15.54
C THR A 88 4.16 -12.58 -16.08
N ALA A 89 4.32 -12.62 -17.40
CA ALA A 89 5.52 -13.19 -18.04
C ALA A 89 6.76 -12.29 -17.85
N LYS A 90 6.57 -10.98 -17.79
CA LYS A 90 7.65 -9.98 -17.70
C LYS A 90 7.86 -9.40 -16.29
N ALA A 91 7.09 -9.83 -15.29
CA ALA A 91 7.12 -9.28 -13.94
C ALA A 91 8.52 -9.26 -13.31
N SER A 92 9.33 -10.29 -13.55
CA SER A 92 10.70 -10.35 -13.03
C SER A 92 11.68 -9.36 -13.68
N GLN A 93 11.35 -8.85 -14.87
CA GLN A 93 12.23 -8.02 -15.69
C GLN A 93 11.98 -6.51 -15.52
N ILE A 94 10.90 -6.12 -14.85
CA ILE A 94 10.49 -4.71 -14.70
C ILE A 94 11.56 -3.90 -13.96
N SER A 95 12.08 -4.43 -12.86
CA SER A 95 13.15 -3.82 -12.09
C SER A 95 14.03 -4.89 -11.44
N LYS A 96 15.35 -4.67 -11.50
CA LYS A 96 16.33 -5.51 -10.78
C LYS A 96 16.19 -5.36 -9.28
N ASN A 97 15.84 -4.16 -8.80
CA ASN A 97 15.64 -3.88 -7.39
C ASN A 97 14.14 -4.00 -7.06
N LYS A 98 13.78 -5.04 -6.33
CA LYS A 98 12.41 -5.31 -5.89
C LYS A 98 11.87 -4.34 -4.82
N SER A 99 12.75 -3.54 -4.22
CA SER A 99 12.36 -2.47 -3.28
C SER A 99 12.01 -1.16 -3.97
N THR A 100 12.21 -1.05 -5.29
CA THR A 100 11.82 0.16 -6.04
C THR A 100 10.30 0.26 -6.07
N PRO A 101 9.71 1.41 -5.67
CA PRO A 101 8.27 1.60 -5.75
C PRO A 101 7.78 1.55 -7.19
N LEU A 102 6.69 0.83 -7.41
CA LEU A 102 6.03 0.73 -8.72
C LEU A 102 4.69 1.46 -8.67
N LEU A 103 4.42 2.31 -9.65
CA LEU A 103 3.11 2.94 -9.86
C LEU A 103 2.46 2.35 -11.11
N LEU A 104 1.33 1.70 -10.93
CA LEU A 104 0.58 1.06 -11.99
C LEU A 104 -0.52 1.97 -12.50
N VAL A 105 -0.58 2.15 -13.81
CA VAL A 105 -1.56 2.99 -14.49
C VAL A 105 -2.32 2.14 -15.51
N CYS A 106 -3.62 2.30 -15.55
CA CYS A 106 -4.46 1.84 -16.65
C CYS A 106 -5.52 2.90 -16.94
N GLN A 107 -6.50 2.64 -17.79
CA GLN A 107 -7.49 3.65 -18.17
C GLN A 107 -8.31 4.16 -16.96
N ASN A 108 -8.92 3.24 -16.20
CA ASN A 108 -9.85 3.55 -15.11
C ASN A 108 -9.42 3.01 -13.73
N GLY A 109 -8.21 2.47 -13.59
CA GLY A 109 -7.67 1.91 -12.33
C GLY A 109 -7.99 0.44 -12.05
N GLN A 110 -8.92 -0.21 -12.76
CA GLN A 110 -9.34 -1.59 -12.45
C GLN A 110 -8.25 -2.63 -12.75
N ARG A 111 -7.60 -2.55 -13.93
CA ARG A 111 -6.51 -3.47 -14.28
C ARG A 111 -5.30 -3.27 -13.38
N ALA A 112 -5.01 -2.03 -12.99
CA ALA A 112 -3.92 -1.69 -12.10
C ALA A 112 -4.06 -2.37 -10.73
N ARG A 113 -5.27 -2.42 -10.16
CA ARG A 113 -5.53 -3.14 -8.90
C ARG A 113 -5.28 -4.65 -9.00
N LYS A 114 -5.67 -5.27 -10.12
CA LYS A 114 -5.37 -6.70 -10.34
C LYS A 114 -3.87 -6.94 -10.49
N ALA A 115 -3.18 -6.03 -11.17
CA ALA A 115 -1.74 -6.11 -11.37
C ALA A 115 -0.92 -5.93 -10.09
N GLU A 116 -1.44 -5.18 -9.08
CA GLU A 116 -0.81 -5.07 -7.76
C GLU A 116 -0.54 -6.44 -7.14
N GLN A 117 -1.54 -7.31 -7.17
CA GLN A 117 -1.39 -8.65 -6.61
C GLN A 117 -0.32 -9.46 -7.35
N VAL A 118 -0.36 -9.46 -8.69
CA VAL A 118 0.62 -10.18 -9.52
C VAL A 118 2.05 -9.74 -9.21
N LEU A 119 2.28 -8.44 -9.09
CA LEU A 119 3.61 -7.90 -8.82
C LEU A 119 4.06 -8.11 -7.36
N THR A 120 3.13 -8.06 -6.42
CA THR A 120 3.42 -8.39 -5.02
C THR A 120 3.83 -9.87 -4.90
N GLU A 121 3.14 -10.78 -5.57
CA GLU A 121 3.50 -12.20 -5.65
C GLU A 121 4.85 -12.43 -6.35
N ALA A 122 5.20 -11.57 -7.31
CA ALA A 122 6.52 -11.57 -7.95
C ALA A 122 7.64 -10.98 -7.08
N GLY A 123 7.34 -10.59 -5.83
CA GLY A 123 8.30 -10.16 -4.81
C GLY A 123 8.58 -8.65 -4.77
N TYR A 124 7.79 -7.81 -5.44
CA TYR A 124 7.91 -6.36 -5.31
C TYR A 124 7.36 -5.90 -3.96
N ALA A 125 8.16 -5.13 -3.21
CA ALA A 125 7.82 -4.70 -1.86
C ALA A 125 6.76 -3.56 -1.83
N GLU A 126 6.81 -2.67 -2.84
CA GLU A 126 5.98 -1.48 -2.89
C GLU A 126 5.33 -1.34 -4.27
N VAL A 127 4.08 -1.72 -4.35
CA VAL A 127 3.27 -1.65 -5.58
C VAL A 127 2.03 -0.83 -5.28
N TYR A 128 1.78 0.17 -6.11
CA TYR A 128 0.65 1.09 -5.97
C TYR A 128 -0.09 1.21 -7.29
N SER A 129 -1.40 1.38 -7.24
CA SER A 129 -2.21 1.72 -8.42
C SER A 129 -2.61 3.19 -8.41
N LEU A 130 -2.73 3.80 -9.57
CA LEU A 130 -3.32 5.13 -9.72
C LEU A 130 -4.84 5.03 -9.63
N GLN A 131 -5.42 5.66 -8.63
CA GLN A 131 -6.87 5.69 -8.44
C GLN A 131 -7.56 6.38 -9.61
N GLY A 132 -8.53 5.70 -10.21
CA GLY A 132 -9.23 6.20 -11.39
C GLY A 132 -8.38 6.23 -12.67
N GLY A 133 -7.12 5.75 -12.62
CA GLY A 133 -6.26 5.60 -13.79
C GLY A 133 -5.94 6.90 -14.52
N LEU A 134 -5.70 6.78 -15.83
CA LEU A 134 -5.41 7.92 -16.69
C LEU A 134 -6.56 8.93 -16.75
N ASP A 135 -7.80 8.45 -16.68
CA ASP A 135 -8.98 9.34 -16.72
C ASP A 135 -8.97 10.31 -15.54
N ALA A 136 -8.70 9.83 -14.33
CA ALA A 136 -8.60 10.69 -13.14
C ALA A 136 -7.36 11.60 -13.19
N TRP A 137 -6.24 11.12 -13.74
CA TRP A 137 -5.03 11.92 -13.95
C TRP A 137 -5.29 13.14 -14.85
N GLN A 138 -5.96 12.93 -15.98
CA GLN A 138 -6.33 13.99 -16.91
C GLN A 138 -7.37 14.94 -16.32
N THR A 139 -8.37 14.41 -15.58
CA THR A 139 -9.38 15.23 -14.89
C THR A 139 -8.74 16.14 -13.84
N ALA A 140 -7.67 15.68 -13.19
CA ALA A 140 -6.87 16.49 -12.27
C ALA A 140 -5.96 17.53 -12.96
N GLY A 141 -6.02 17.65 -14.28
CA GLY A 141 -5.21 18.60 -15.04
C GLY A 141 -3.72 18.24 -15.11
N MET A 142 -3.37 17.00 -14.87
CA MET A 142 -1.98 16.56 -14.86
C MET A 142 -1.45 16.30 -16.27
N PRO A 143 -0.13 16.51 -16.52
CA PRO A 143 0.45 16.42 -17.85
C PRO A 143 0.41 15.00 -18.42
N VAL A 144 0.14 14.92 -19.71
CA VAL A 144 0.19 13.69 -20.52
C VAL A 144 1.13 13.94 -21.69
N VAL A 145 1.98 12.99 -22.03
CA VAL A 145 2.91 13.02 -23.15
C VAL A 145 2.53 11.95 -24.19
N LYS A 146 3.03 12.11 -25.42
CA LYS A 146 2.85 11.14 -26.52
C LYS A 146 4.17 10.48 -26.88
#